data_101538323e86a9abdd4ad1a993b34657
#
_entry.id   101538323e86a9abdd4ad1a993b34657
#
_cell.length_a   1.000
_cell.length_b   1.000
_cell.length_c   1.000
_cell.angle_alpha   90.00
_cell.angle_beta   90.00
_cell.angle_gamma   90.00
#
_symmetry.space_group_name_H-M   'P 1'
#
loop_
_entity.id
_entity.type
_entity.pdbx_description
1 polymer ?
#
loop_
_entity_poly.entity_id
_entity_poly.type
_entity_poly.pdbx_seq_one_letter_code
_entity_poly.pdbx_strand_id
1 'polypeptide(L)'
;MLHPTTPDARSLGGGLTLRSVSDEADIERVAAFNALIHGPSVEGMTRNMILHHPHTRPEHWLFVDDDAGRVVSSLCLIPWTLRYGPATLRSGEMGIVGTLPDFRHGGRSLVAALIERFDELLIAGEFDLTHIQGIPYYYRRYGYDYALPLEPHLNLELRSIPDALAGEDDAFAIRAAEERDIPALAALYDAAVHELDLSTVRDEATWRYLLAHTAGTAMEADTWLTTGAGGGVIGYWRVAREGFGEGLIVSEASRLPHRAAQAALRHLKGLAQARGKPYIRLNLAAGSSLARTAQAWGAYDDGGYEWQIRVVDVPRLLTRLAPALEQRLADSPFAGLSETVLLSLYREAFALRFENGTLSGVESVGFTLDGAIKLPPTLLPALVLGHRDRHVLRATYPDFAAWGQAGYLLDVLFPPMRSFLYTIY
;
A
#
# COMPACT_ATOMS: atom_id res chain seq x y z
N MET A 1 19.69 -16.96 -12.85
CA MET A 1 19.40 -17.29 -14.27
C MET A 1 17.88 -17.32 -14.40
N LEU A 2 17.32 -16.45 -15.26
CA LEU A 2 15.90 -16.47 -15.59
C LEU A 2 15.62 -17.76 -16.36
N HIS A 3 14.65 -18.55 -15.90
CA HIS A 3 14.12 -19.64 -16.72
C HIS A 3 13.34 -19.01 -17.87
N PRO A 4 13.58 -19.40 -19.15
CA PRO A 4 12.85 -18.84 -20.28
C PRO A 4 11.36 -19.19 -20.12
N THR A 5 10.56 -18.21 -19.74
CA THR A 5 9.11 -18.27 -19.88
C THR A 5 8.79 -18.04 -21.35
N THR A 6 7.85 -18.82 -21.92
CA THR A 6 7.38 -18.57 -23.28
C THR A 6 6.83 -17.13 -23.34
N PRO A 7 7.36 -16.25 -24.21
CA PRO A 7 6.89 -14.87 -24.25
C PRO A 7 5.41 -14.84 -24.59
N ASP A 8 4.59 -14.36 -23.67
CA ASP A 8 3.16 -14.09 -23.93
C ASP A 8 3.06 -12.77 -24.71
N ALA A 9 3.36 -12.86 -26.00
CA ALA A 9 3.38 -11.70 -26.90
C ALA A 9 2.02 -11.56 -27.59
N ARG A 10 1.39 -10.38 -27.46
CA ARG A 10 0.08 -10.06 -28.06
C ARG A 10 0.21 -8.87 -29.00
N SER A 11 -0.07 -9.06 -30.27
CA SER A 11 -0.15 -7.94 -31.20
C SER A 11 -1.32 -7.02 -30.86
N LEU A 12 -1.03 -5.73 -30.77
CA LEU A 12 -2.02 -4.67 -30.59
C LEU A 12 -2.42 -4.00 -31.89
N GLY A 13 -1.80 -4.41 -33.02
CA GLY A 13 -1.91 -3.76 -34.33
C GLY A 13 -1.01 -2.54 -34.46
N GLY A 14 -0.86 -2.03 -35.67
CA GLY A 14 -0.05 -0.82 -35.95
C GLY A 14 1.43 -0.95 -35.57
N GLY A 15 2.01 -2.15 -35.62
CA GLY A 15 3.40 -2.39 -35.26
C GLY A 15 3.67 -2.47 -33.75
N LEU A 16 2.62 -2.56 -32.92
CA LEU A 16 2.74 -2.59 -31.45
C LEU A 16 2.50 -3.99 -30.90
N THR A 17 3.37 -4.40 -29.98
CA THR A 17 3.27 -5.71 -29.31
C THR A 17 3.34 -5.56 -27.81
N LEU A 18 2.35 -6.11 -27.08
CA LEU A 18 2.37 -6.22 -25.62
C LEU A 18 3.12 -7.49 -25.24
N ARG A 19 4.03 -7.38 -24.27
CA ARG A 19 4.87 -8.46 -23.74
C ARG A 19 5.01 -8.39 -22.23
N SER A 20 5.46 -9.51 -21.65
CA SER A 20 6.09 -9.53 -20.32
C SER A 20 7.60 -9.59 -20.47
N VAL A 21 8.34 -9.11 -19.47
CA VAL A 21 9.79 -9.30 -19.39
C VAL A 21 10.13 -10.79 -19.39
N SER A 22 11.08 -11.19 -20.24
CA SER A 22 11.46 -12.61 -20.45
C SER A 22 12.97 -12.86 -20.37
N ASP A 23 13.79 -11.85 -20.58
CA ASP A 23 15.25 -11.96 -20.58
C ASP A 23 15.92 -10.68 -20.05
N GLU A 24 17.26 -10.69 -19.99
CA GLU A 24 18.05 -9.55 -19.52
C GLU A 24 17.93 -8.32 -20.44
N ALA A 25 17.76 -8.52 -21.75
CA ALA A 25 17.60 -7.40 -22.69
C ALA A 25 16.26 -6.69 -22.44
N ASP A 26 15.21 -7.43 -22.14
CA ASP A 26 13.91 -6.87 -21.74
C ASP A 26 14.03 -6.05 -20.45
N ILE A 27 14.77 -6.55 -19.44
CA ILE A 27 15.00 -5.84 -18.18
C ILE A 27 15.64 -4.47 -18.46
N GLU A 28 16.71 -4.44 -19.26
CA GLU A 28 17.42 -3.20 -19.56
C GLU A 28 16.54 -2.22 -20.37
N ARG A 29 15.77 -2.72 -21.34
CA ARG A 29 14.84 -1.88 -22.13
C ARG A 29 13.74 -1.26 -21.26
N VAL A 30 13.13 -2.05 -20.37
CA VAL A 30 12.06 -1.58 -19.48
C VAL A 30 12.64 -0.64 -18.42
N ALA A 31 13.82 -0.92 -17.86
CA ALA A 31 14.48 -0.06 -16.89
C ALA A 31 14.82 1.32 -17.50
N ALA A 32 15.40 1.34 -18.69
CA ALA A 32 15.71 2.58 -19.41
C ALA A 32 14.44 3.38 -19.76
N PHE A 33 13.36 2.70 -20.17
CA PHE A 33 12.07 3.34 -20.43
C PHE A 33 11.49 3.95 -19.15
N ASN A 34 11.49 3.22 -18.02
CA ASN A 34 10.97 3.72 -16.76
C ASN A 34 11.78 4.93 -16.24
N ALA A 35 13.11 4.92 -16.42
CA ALA A 35 13.95 6.09 -16.14
C ALA A 35 13.58 7.30 -16.97
N LEU A 36 13.28 7.11 -18.26
CA LEU A 36 12.86 8.19 -19.15
C LEU A 36 11.54 8.84 -18.72
N ILE A 37 10.61 8.05 -18.17
CA ILE A 37 9.28 8.53 -17.75
C ILE A 37 9.29 9.13 -16.34
N HIS A 38 9.98 8.48 -15.39
CA HIS A 38 9.84 8.74 -13.96
C HIS A 38 11.09 9.35 -13.32
N GLY A 39 12.20 9.38 -14.03
CA GLY A 39 13.48 9.91 -13.54
C GLY A 39 14.57 8.85 -13.41
N PRO A 40 15.86 9.29 -13.39
CA PRO A 40 17.01 8.39 -13.48
C PRO A 40 17.10 7.33 -12.36
N SER A 41 16.69 7.69 -11.14
CA SER A 41 16.72 6.78 -9.97
C SER A 41 15.78 5.57 -10.10
N VAL A 42 14.77 5.66 -10.99
CA VAL A 42 13.83 4.57 -11.27
C VAL A 42 14.45 3.47 -12.17
N GLU A 43 15.55 3.74 -12.88
CA GLU A 43 16.25 2.72 -13.66
C GLU A 43 16.78 1.59 -12.78
N GLY A 44 17.58 1.95 -11.79
CA GLY A 44 18.12 0.99 -10.82
C GLY A 44 17.01 0.32 -9.99
N MET A 45 15.98 1.07 -9.62
CA MET A 45 14.81 0.52 -8.94
C MET A 45 14.14 -0.58 -9.78
N THR A 46 13.82 -0.31 -11.05
CA THR A 46 13.20 -1.30 -11.95
C THR A 46 14.04 -2.56 -12.06
N ARG A 47 15.33 -2.42 -12.36
CA ARG A 47 16.26 -3.54 -12.48
C ARG A 47 16.33 -4.36 -11.19
N ASN A 48 16.51 -3.72 -10.05
CA ASN A 48 16.65 -4.39 -8.76
C ASN A 48 15.35 -5.06 -8.31
N MET A 49 14.19 -4.47 -8.60
CA MET A 49 12.91 -5.11 -8.31
C MET A 49 12.70 -6.38 -9.15
N ILE A 50 13.05 -6.37 -10.44
CA ILE A 50 12.90 -7.55 -11.30
C ILE A 50 13.84 -8.67 -10.83
N LEU A 51 15.08 -8.34 -10.48
CA LEU A 51 16.13 -9.33 -10.19
C LEU A 51 16.17 -9.81 -8.74
N HIS A 52 15.80 -8.97 -7.78
CA HIS A 52 16.11 -9.19 -6.38
C HIS A 52 14.92 -9.08 -5.44
N HIS A 53 13.80 -8.45 -5.85
CA HIS A 53 12.64 -8.35 -4.97
C HIS A 53 11.99 -9.73 -4.77
N PRO A 54 11.75 -10.19 -3.53
CA PRO A 54 11.39 -11.59 -3.26
C PRO A 54 10.02 -12.01 -3.80
N HIS A 55 9.13 -11.05 -4.03
CA HIS A 55 7.75 -11.33 -4.42
C HIS A 55 7.40 -10.94 -5.87
N THR A 56 8.26 -10.19 -6.56
CA THR A 56 8.06 -9.91 -7.99
C THR A 56 8.69 -11.01 -8.85
N ARG A 57 8.20 -11.12 -10.07
CA ARG A 57 8.70 -12.04 -11.09
C ARG A 57 8.77 -11.32 -12.44
N PRO A 58 9.62 -11.76 -13.38
CA PRO A 58 9.71 -11.12 -14.70
C PRO A 58 8.36 -10.97 -15.40
N GLU A 59 7.49 -11.98 -15.33
CA GLU A 59 6.16 -11.96 -15.93
C GLU A 59 5.20 -10.91 -15.34
N HIS A 60 5.52 -10.33 -14.17
CA HIS A 60 4.78 -9.22 -13.57
C HIS A 60 5.09 -7.87 -14.22
N TRP A 61 6.12 -7.79 -15.06
CA TRP A 61 6.56 -6.56 -15.70
C TRP A 61 6.09 -6.55 -17.15
N LEU A 62 5.07 -5.76 -17.40
CA LEU A 62 4.38 -5.66 -18.68
C LEU A 62 4.84 -4.45 -19.45
N PHE A 63 5.06 -4.60 -20.75
CA PHE A 63 5.41 -3.49 -21.61
C PHE A 63 4.83 -3.65 -23.02
N VAL A 64 4.74 -2.54 -23.74
CA VAL A 64 4.43 -2.51 -25.17
C VAL A 64 5.66 -1.98 -25.89
N ASP A 65 6.12 -2.70 -26.91
CA ASP A 65 7.16 -2.26 -27.81
C ASP A 65 6.62 -2.02 -29.24
N ASP A 66 7.33 -1.17 -30.00
CA ASP A 66 7.09 -0.95 -31.43
C ASP A 66 7.93 -1.91 -32.30
N ASP A 67 7.72 -1.88 -33.62
CA ASP A 67 8.46 -2.71 -34.59
C ASP A 67 9.98 -2.47 -34.58
N ALA A 68 10.45 -1.34 -34.04
CA ALA A 68 11.87 -1.07 -33.84
C ALA A 68 12.41 -1.61 -32.50
N GLY A 69 11.58 -2.27 -31.72
CA GLY A 69 11.93 -2.79 -30.39
C GLY A 69 12.01 -1.73 -29.30
N ARG A 70 11.50 -0.51 -29.53
CA ARG A 70 11.46 0.54 -28.54
C ARG A 70 10.27 0.36 -27.60
N VAL A 71 10.50 0.35 -26.27
CA VAL A 71 9.41 0.35 -25.29
C VAL A 71 8.68 1.69 -25.33
N VAL A 72 7.37 1.65 -25.49
CA VAL A 72 6.51 2.82 -25.63
C VAL A 72 5.50 2.98 -24.47
N SER A 73 5.22 1.90 -23.74
CA SER A 73 4.37 1.91 -22.54
C SER A 73 4.74 0.76 -21.61
N SER A 74 4.64 0.94 -20.30
CA SER A 74 4.86 -0.13 -19.33
C SER A 74 4.03 0.04 -18.07
N LEU A 75 3.85 -1.05 -17.31
CA LEU A 75 3.43 -1.10 -15.92
C LEU A 75 3.93 -2.39 -15.27
N CYS A 76 3.89 -2.47 -13.95
CA CYS A 76 4.22 -3.71 -13.26
C CYS A 76 3.16 -4.09 -12.22
N LEU A 77 3.11 -5.38 -11.89
CA LEU A 77 2.39 -5.95 -10.76
C LEU A 77 3.37 -6.21 -9.62
N ILE A 78 3.17 -5.56 -8.48
CA ILE A 78 3.93 -5.80 -7.26
C ILE A 78 3.01 -6.51 -6.27
N PRO A 79 3.27 -7.80 -5.95
CA PRO A 79 2.45 -8.55 -5.01
C PRO A 79 2.67 -8.10 -3.56
N TRP A 80 1.58 -7.82 -2.86
CA TRP A 80 1.56 -7.49 -1.43
C TRP A 80 0.73 -8.51 -0.67
N THR A 81 1.17 -8.81 0.54
CA THR A 81 0.37 -9.54 1.53
C THR A 81 -0.06 -8.55 2.61
N LEU A 82 -1.37 -8.50 2.88
CA LEU A 82 -1.95 -7.63 3.89
C LEU A 82 -2.54 -8.46 5.02
N ARG A 83 -2.28 -8.06 6.26
CA ARG A 83 -2.99 -8.56 7.44
C ARG A 83 -4.24 -7.70 7.65
N TYR A 84 -5.38 -8.33 7.84
CA TYR A 84 -6.66 -7.71 8.14
C TYR A 84 -7.24 -8.38 9.40
N GLY A 85 -6.91 -7.85 10.59
CA GLY A 85 -7.20 -8.56 11.83
C GLY A 85 -6.70 -10.00 11.78
N PRO A 86 -7.57 -11.02 11.96
CA PRO A 86 -7.19 -12.44 11.85
C PRO A 86 -7.07 -12.96 10.42
N ALA A 87 -7.49 -12.20 9.41
CA ALA A 87 -7.46 -12.60 8.01
C ALA A 87 -6.22 -12.10 7.28
N THR A 88 -5.89 -12.74 6.17
CA THR A 88 -4.82 -12.35 5.26
C THR A 88 -5.39 -12.14 3.87
N LEU A 89 -5.04 -11.00 3.24
CA LEU A 89 -5.46 -10.63 1.89
C LEU A 89 -4.25 -10.57 0.96
N ARG A 90 -4.47 -10.86 -0.31
CA ARG A 90 -3.50 -10.62 -1.38
C ARG A 90 -3.89 -9.35 -2.13
N SER A 91 -2.97 -8.40 -2.23
CA SER A 91 -3.16 -7.16 -2.99
C SER A 91 -2.08 -7.01 -4.04
N GLY A 92 -2.46 -6.68 -5.27
CA GLY A 92 -1.52 -6.41 -6.35
C GLY A 92 -1.39 -4.90 -6.56
N GLU A 93 -0.21 -4.32 -6.30
CA GLU A 93 0.03 -2.93 -6.68
C GLU A 93 0.29 -2.82 -8.17
N MET A 94 -0.40 -1.89 -8.82
CA MET A 94 -0.06 -1.44 -10.15
C MET A 94 1.00 -0.34 -10.03
N GLY A 95 2.25 -0.69 -10.31
CA GLY A 95 3.39 0.21 -10.16
C GLY A 95 3.95 0.70 -11.48
N ILE A 96 4.70 1.80 -11.42
CA ILE A 96 5.57 2.36 -12.46
C ILE A 96 4.87 2.45 -13.83
N VAL A 97 3.64 3.01 -13.84
CA VAL A 97 2.83 3.12 -15.05
C VAL A 97 3.32 4.29 -15.91
N GLY A 98 3.74 4.01 -17.13
CA GLY A 98 4.23 5.03 -18.05
C GLY A 98 3.83 4.81 -19.50
N THR A 99 3.70 5.90 -20.26
CA THR A 99 3.50 5.87 -21.73
C THR A 99 4.19 7.09 -22.35
N LEU A 100 4.92 6.88 -23.43
CA LEU A 100 5.55 7.98 -24.19
C LEU A 100 4.49 8.98 -24.65
N PRO A 101 4.79 10.29 -24.65
CA PRO A 101 3.84 11.34 -25.05
C PRO A 101 3.18 11.09 -26.40
N ASP A 102 3.94 10.68 -27.40
CA ASP A 102 3.46 10.42 -28.77
C ASP A 102 2.45 9.28 -28.86
N PHE A 103 2.39 8.40 -27.86
CA PHE A 103 1.50 7.25 -27.79
C PHE A 103 0.32 7.45 -26.82
N ARG A 104 0.18 8.62 -26.19
CA ARG A 104 -0.94 8.94 -25.28
C ARG A 104 -2.24 9.26 -26.02
N HIS A 105 -2.15 9.70 -27.27
CA HIS A 105 -3.27 10.14 -28.09
C HIS A 105 -3.30 9.37 -29.40
N GLY A 106 -4.21 8.44 -29.54
CA GLY A 106 -4.35 7.68 -30.78
C GLY A 106 -5.18 6.42 -30.57
N GLY A 107 -6.44 6.43 -30.96
CA GLY A 107 -7.36 5.30 -31.11
C GLY A 107 -7.45 4.31 -29.93
N ARG A 108 -6.47 3.45 -29.76
CA ARG A 108 -6.41 2.46 -28.68
C ARG A 108 -5.49 2.92 -27.54
N SER A 109 -6.00 2.97 -26.32
CA SER A 109 -5.20 3.29 -25.15
C SER A 109 -4.26 2.13 -24.81
N LEU A 110 -2.92 2.32 -24.90
CA LEU A 110 -1.94 1.30 -24.51
C LEU A 110 -2.05 0.94 -23.03
N VAL A 111 -2.32 1.94 -22.18
CA VAL A 111 -2.55 1.70 -20.76
C VAL A 111 -3.75 0.79 -20.52
N ALA A 112 -4.83 0.91 -21.31
CA ALA A 112 -5.98 0.02 -21.19
C ALA A 112 -5.62 -1.43 -21.55
N ALA A 113 -4.84 -1.65 -22.61
CA ALA A 113 -4.37 -2.99 -22.99
C ALA A 113 -3.45 -3.61 -21.93
N LEU A 114 -2.57 -2.79 -21.34
CA LEU A 114 -1.71 -3.22 -20.23
C LEU A 114 -2.54 -3.56 -18.98
N ILE A 115 -3.58 -2.76 -18.66
CA ILE A 115 -4.47 -3.03 -17.51
C ILE A 115 -5.30 -4.30 -17.73
N GLU A 116 -5.78 -4.57 -18.96
CA GLU A 116 -6.44 -5.83 -19.30
C GLU A 116 -5.53 -7.03 -18.98
N ARG A 117 -4.27 -6.97 -19.38
CA ARG A 117 -3.29 -8.03 -19.08
C ARG A 117 -2.95 -8.11 -17.59
N PHE A 118 -2.82 -6.97 -16.93
CA PHE A 118 -2.64 -6.88 -15.49
C PHE A 118 -3.81 -7.53 -14.73
N ASP A 119 -5.04 -7.30 -15.15
CA ASP A 119 -6.23 -7.91 -14.56
C ASP A 119 -6.24 -9.44 -14.71
N GLU A 120 -5.77 -9.97 -15.86
CA GLU A 120 -5.58 -11.41 -16.02
C GLU A 120 -4.57 -11.98 -15.03
N LEU A 121 -3.46 -11.26 -14.76
CA LEU A 121 -2.48 -11.68 -13.76
C LEU A 121 -3.07 -11.63 -12.33
N LEU A 122 -3.89 -10.62 -12.02
CA LEU A 122 -4.58 -10.54 -10.74
C LEU A 122 -5.55 -11.72 -10.52
N ILE A 123 -6.32 -12.07 -11.55
CA ILE A 123 -7.26 -13.19 -11.50
C ILE A 123 -6.50 -14.51 -11.36
N ALA A 124 -5.49 -14.74 -12.19
CA ALA A 124 -4.69 -15.97 -12.18
C ALA A 124 -3.91 -16.13 -10.86
N GLY A 125 -3.48 -15.02 -10.26
CA GLY A 125 -2.79 -15.00 -8.97
C GLY A 125 -3.73 -14.98 -7.76
N GLU A 126 -5.05 -15.06 -7.95
CA GLU A 126 -6.07 -15.01 -6.89
C GLU A 126 -5.91 -13.80 -5.95
N PHE A 127 -5.65 -12.61 -6.50
CA PHE A 127 -5.61 -11.39 -5.72
C PHE A 127 -7.01 -10.94 -5.32
N ASP A 128 -7.15 -10.44 -4.10
CA ASP A 128 -8.42 -9.95 -3.54
C ASP A 128 -8.65 -8.48 -3.89
N LEU A 129 -7.55 -7.72 -3.84
CA LEU A 129 -7.49 -6.28 -4.06
C LEU A 129 -6.41 -5.93 -5.07
N THR A 130 -6.54 -4.77 -5.68
CA THR A 130 -5.44 -4.09 -6.37
C THR A 130 -5.42 -2.63 -5.95
N HIS A 131 -4.22 -2.05 -5.85
CA HIS A 131 -4.04 -0.66 -5.44
C HIS A 131 -2.98 0.04 -6.29
N ILE A 132 -2.99 1.35 -6.27
CA ILE A 132 -2.04 2.19 -6.98
C ILE A 132 -1.86 3.54 -6.27
N GLN A 133 -0.63 4.04 -6.25
CA GLN A 133 -0.33 5.45 -6.04
C GLN A 133 -0.55 6.20 -7.37
N GLY A 134 -1.82 6.38 -7.72
CA GLY A 134 -2.20 6.90 -9.02
C GLY A 134 -2.26 8.43 -9.07
N ILE A 135 -2.07 9.01 -10.25
CA ILE A 135 -2.35 10.43 -10.48
C ILE A 135 -3.84 10.72 -10.22
N PRO A 136 -4.16 11.96 -9.75
CA PRO A 136 -5.53 12.31 -9.38
C PRO A 136 -6.55 12.01 -10.47
N TYR A 137 -7.66 11.39 -10.09
CA TYR A 137 -8.85 11.14 -10.92
C TYR A 137 -8.69 10.14 -12.07
N TYR A 138 -7.48 9.87 -12.56
CA TYR A 138 -7.26 9.09 -13.78
C TYR A 138 -7.74 7.64 -13.68
N TYR A 139 -7.46 6.94 -12.57
CA TYR A 139 -7.71 5.50 -12.42
C TYR A 139 -9.18 5.17 -12.06
N ARG A 140 -10.02 6.17 -11.81
CA ARG A 140 -11.47 5.96 -11.60
C ARG A 140 -12.14 5.28 -12.79
N ARG A 141 -11.67 5.54 -14.01
CA ARG A 141 -12.17 4.87 -15.23
C ARG A 141 -11.94 3.36 -15.25
N TYR A 142 -11.01 2.88 -14.43
CA TYR A 142 -10.68 1.47 -14.28
C TYR A 142 -11.21 0.89 -12.95
N GLY A 143 -12.12 1.60 -12.28
CA GLY A 143 -12.79 1.13 -11.08
C GLY A 143 -12.06 1.38 -9.76
N TYR A 144 -10.95 2.12 -9.77
CA TYR A 144 -10.23 2.51 -8.55
C TYR A 144 -10.86 3.74 -7.91
N ASP A 145 -10.86 3.81 -6.58
CA ASP A 145 -11.17 5.02 -5.83
C ASP A 145 -10.31 5.08 -4.55
N TYR A 146 -10.26 6.24 -3.93
CA TYR A 146 -9.49 6.49 -2.71
C TYR A 146 -10.04 5.70 -1.52
N ALA A 147 -9.18 4.92 -0.86
CA ALA A 147 -9.61 3.97 0.16
C ALA A 147 -8.66 3.75 1.35
N LEU A 148 -7.45 4.26 1.35
CA LEU A 148 -6.53 4.18 2.49
C LEU A 148 -5.55 5.34 2.46
N PRO A 149 -5.06 5.83 3.64
CA PRO A 149 -3.98 6.80 3.68
C PRO A 149 -2.72 6.23 3.01
N LEU A 150 -2.07 7.05 2.18
CA LEU A 150 -0.78 6.72 1.57
C LEU A 150 0.35 7.44 2.27
N GLU A 151 0.33 8.77 2.23
CA GLU A 151 1.37 9.62 2.81
C GLU A 151 0.71 10.75 3.63
N PRO A 152 0.48 10.54 4.93
CA PRO A 152 0.06 11.63 5.78
C PRO A 152 1.23 12.58 5.97
N HIS A 153 1.08 13.84 5.57
CA HIS A 153 2.14 14.83 5.66
C HIS A 153 2.12 15.53 7.02
N LEU A 154 2.57 14.83 8.07
CA LEU A 154 2.74 15.44 9.38
C LEU A 154 4.10 16.16 9.44
N ASN A 155 4.10 17.48 9.33
CA ASN A 155 5.29 18.31 9.23
C ASN A 155 5.71 18.86 10.60
N LEU A 156 7.00 18.75 10.94
CA LEU A 156 7.59 19.27 12.17
C LEU A 156 8.73 20.23 11.82
N GLU A 157 8.56 21.49 12.18
CA GLU A 157 9.57 22.53 12.03
C GLU A 157 10.81 22.22 12.88
N LEU A 158 12.02 22.37 12.33
CA LEU A 158 13.26 22.08 13.05
C LEU A 158 13.43 22.92 14.33
N ARG A 159 12.94 24.17 14.32
CA ARG A 159 12.96 25.07 15.49
C ARG A 159 12.06 24.60 16.64
N SER A 160 11.04 23.80 16.36
CA SER A 160 10.12 23.25 17.36
C SER A 160 10.71 22.07 18.12
N ILE A 161 11.82 21.50 17.63
CA ILE A 161 12.49 20.36 18.26
C ILE A 161 13.45 20.89 19.32
N PRO A 162 13.19 20.68 20.63
CA PRO A 162 14.04 21.16 21.70
C PRO A 162 15.38 20.44 21.70
N ASP A 163 16.44 21.14 22.08
CA ASP A 163 17.73 20.53 22.29
C ASP A 163 17.69 19.64 23.55
N ALA A 164 18.53 18.61 23.59
CA ALA A 164 18.63 17.73 24.74
C ALA A 164 19.21 18.47 25.96
N LEU A 165 18.67 18.19 27.15
CA LEU A 165 19.35 18.54 28.37
C LEU A 165 20.63 17.66 28.52
N ALA A 166 21.60 18.13 29.30
CA ALA A 166 22.85 17.41 29.52
C ALA A 166 22.58 15.99 30.03
N GLY A 167 23.08 14.97 29.30
CA GLY A 167 22.91 13.55 29.61
C GLY A 167 21.54 12.93 29.25
N GLU A 168 20.60 13.71 28.70
CA GLU A 168 19.24 13.20 28.42
C GLU A 168 19.24 12.09 27.34
N ASP A 169 20.05 12.24 26.28
CA ASP A 169 20.13 11.30 25.18
C ASP A 169 21.25 10.24 25.36
N ASP A 170 22.10 10.33 26.40
CA ASP A 170 23.23 9.43 26.64
C ASP A 170 22.80 7.97 26.88
N ALA A 171 21.52 7.76 27.22
CA ALA A 171 20.93 6.43 27.37
C ALA A 171 20.67 5.71 26.05
N PHE A 172 20.82 6.40 24.91
CA PHE A 172 20.46 5.90 23.59
C PHE A 172 21.63 6.01 22.63
N ALA A 173 22.08 4.87 22.07
CA ALA A 173 23.03 4.88 20.97
C ALA A 173 22.26 4.71 19.65
N ILE A 174 22.49 5.63 18.72
CA ILE A 174 21.85 5.61 17.38
C ILE A 174 22.91 5.23 16.35
N ARG A 175 22.60 4.26 15.51
CA ARG A 175 23.48 3.80 14.42
C ARG A 175 22.68 3.38 13.19
N ALA A 176 23.35 3.30 12.04
CA ALA A 176 22.78 2.67 10.86
C ALA A 176 22.51 1.18 11.08
N ALA A 177 21.46 0.68 10.45
CA ALA A 177 21.16 -0.75 10.43
C ALA A 177 22.09 -1.49 9.46
N GLU A 178 22.39 -2.73 9.80
CA GLU A 178 23.18 -3.66 8.99
C GLU A 178 22.37 -4.94 8.75
N GLU A 179 22.80 -5.81 7.84
CA GLU A 179 22.09 -7.07 7.53
C GLU A 179 21.87 -7.96 8.77
N ARG A 180 22.83 -7.98 9.71
CA ARG A 180 22.69 -8.71 10.98
C ARG A 180 21.53 -8.24 11.86
N ASP A 181 21.00 -7.05 11.61
CA ASP A 181 19.89 -6.46 12.38
C ASP A 181 18.51 -6.89 11.85
N ILE A 182 18.44 -7.59 10.71
CA ILE A 182 17.17 -7.99 10.08
C ILE A 182 16.21 -8.69 11.05
N PRO A 183 16.62 -9.65 11.89
CA PRO A 183 15.69 -10.26 12.84
C PRO A 183 15.09 -9.27 13.85
N ALA A 184 15.89 -8.30 14.30
CA ALA A 184 15.41 -7.24 15.21
C ALA A 184 14.48 -6.26 14.50
N LEU A 185 14.79 -5.87 13.25
CA LEU A 185 13.95 -5.01 12.42
C LEU A 185 12.60 -5.68 12.15
N ALA A 186 12.58 -6.95 11.76
CA ALA A 186 11.35 -7.71 11.51
C ALA A 186 10.47 -7.78 12.76
N ALA A 187 11.05 -8.15 13.92
CA ALA A 187 10.31 -8.21 15.18
C ALA A 187 9.74 -6.85 15.61
N LEU A 188 10.51 -5.77 15.46
CA LEU A 188 10.07 -4.41 15.78
C LEU A 188 8.99 -3.90 14.81
N TYR A 189 9.10 -4.24 13.53
CA TYR A 189 8.07 -3.96 12.54
C TYR A 189 6.77 -4.66 12.88
N ASP A 190 6.82 -5.98 13.08
CA ASP A 190 5.65 -6.79 13.42
C ASP A 190 4.95 -6.26 14.67
N ALA A 191 5.70 -5.91 15.71
CA ALA A 191 5.17 -5.32 16.93
C ALA A 191 4.49 -3.96 16.67
N ALA A 192 5.05 -3.13 15.78
CA ALA A 192 4.49 -1.82 15.44
C ALA A 192 3.19 -1.95 14.62
N VAL A 193 3.19 -2.79 13.58
CA VAL A 193 2.02 -2.96 12.72
C VAL A 193 0.93 -3.83 13.35
N HIS A 194 1.24 -4.58 14.41
CA HIS A 194 0.24 -5.33 15.17
C HIS A 194 -0.78 -4.41 15.87
N GLU A 195 -0.43 -3.17 16.12
CA GLU A 195 -1.34 -2.14 16.65
C GLU A 195 -2.35 -1.62 15.59
N LEU A 196 -2.15 -1.96 14.32
CA LEU A 196 -3.06 -1.62 13.22
C LEU A 196 -4.04 -2.75 12.96
N ASP A 197 -5.23 -2.41 12.50
CA ASP A 197 -6.25 -3.39 12.09
C ASP A 197 -5.98 -3.93 10.69
N LEU A 198 -5.41 -3.08 9.81
CA LEU A 198 -4.93 -3.43 8.47
C LEU A 198 -3.50 -2.93 8.28
N SER A 199 -2.62 -3.81 7.86
CA SER A 199 -1.20 -3.49 7.64
C SER A 199 -0.57 -4.41 6.59
N THR A 200 0.59 -3.99 6.07
CA THR A 200 1.42 -4.83 5.20
C THR A 200 2.15 -5.90 6.01
N VAL A 201 2.21 -7.12 5.50
CA VAL A 201 3.09 -8.18 6.02
C VAL A 201 4.44 -8.06 5.33
N ARG A 202 5.53 -8.14 6.11
CA ARG A 202 6.90 -8.06 5.61
C ARG A 202 7.74 -9.19 6.19
N ASP A 203 8.32 -10.03 5.33
CA ASP A 203 9.22 -11.10 5.71
C ASP A 203 10.70 -10.64 5.76
N GLU A 204 11.58 -11.50 6.24
CA GLU A 204 13.02 -11.22 6.29
C GLU A 204 13.64 -11.06 4.88
N ALA A 205 13.10 -11.73 3.87
CA ALA A 205 13.58 -11.60 2.50
C ALA A 205 13.32 -10.18 1.97
N THR A 206 12.15 -9.62 2.27
CA THR A 206 11.82 -8.22 1.97
C THR A 206 12.75 -7.26 2.73
N TRP A 207 13.03 -7.51 4.01
CA TRP A 207 13.99 -6.70 4.77
C TRP A 207 15.39 -6.74 4.15
N ARG A 208 15.84 -7.91 3.72
CA ARG A 208 17.14 -8.05 3.02
C ARG A 208 17.17 -7.26 1.73
N TYR A 209 16.10 -7.33 0.93
CA TYR A 209 15.95 -6.53 -0.28
C TYR A 209 16.05 -5.02 0.04
N LEU A 210 15.27 -4.54 1.03
CA LEU A 210 15.24 -3.12 1.41
C LEU A 210 16.60 -2.58 1.90
N LEU A 211 17.44 -3.40 2.52
CA LEU A 211 18.75 -2.98 3.00
C LEU A 211 19.83 -3.12 1.93
N ALA A 212 19.76 -4.13 1.05
CA ALA A 212 20.85 -4.47 0.14
C ALA A 212 20.66 -3.95 -1.28
N HIS A 213 19.40 -3.76 -1.75
CA HIS A 213 19.11 -3.55 -3.17
C HIS A 213 18.40 -2.23 -3.48
N THR A 214 18.20 -1.34 -2.50
CA THR A 214 17.54 -0.04 -2.74
C THR A 214 18.54 1.13 -2.87
N ALA A 215 19.81 0.94 -2.53
CA ALA A 215 20.82 1.99 -2.62
C ALA A 215 20.98 2.53 -4.05
N GLY A 216 21.01 3.86 -4.20
CA GLY A 216 21.07 4.55 -5.50
C GLY A 216 19.77 4.50 -6.31
N THR A 217 18.67 4.08 -5.72
CA THR A 217 17.36 4.00 -6.39
C THR A 217 16.36 4.99 -5.79
N ALA A 218 15.23 5.20 -6.46
CA ALA A 218 14.12 6.03 -5.96
C ALA A 218 13.57 5.56 -4.60
N MET A 219 13.82 4.31 -4.22
CA MET A 219 13.36 3.72 -2.95
C MET A 219 14.45 3.64 -1.88
N GLU A 220 15.60 4.27 -2.13
CA GLU A 220 16.66 4.33 -1.12
C GLU A 220 16.18 4.98 0.17
N ALA A 221 16.41 4.28 1.28
CA ALA A 221 16.14 4.82 2.61
C ALA A 221 17.23 4.43 3.59
N ASP A 222 17.70 5.41 4.36
CA ASP A 222 18.57 5.12 5.51
C ASP A 222 17.75 4.50 6.63
N THR A 223 18.15 3.33 7.07
CA THR A 223 17.52 2.66 8.22
C THR A 223 18.40 2.88 9.46
N TRP A 224 17.84 3.51 10.47
CA TRP A 224 18.50 3.84 11.73
C TRP A 224 17.94 3.00 12.87
N LEU A 225 18.81 2.52 13.73
CA LEU A 225 18.47 1.78 14.94
C LEU A 225 18.82 2.61 16.18
N THR A 226 18.01 2.46 17.23
CA THR A 226 18.37 2.93 18.56
C THR A 226 18.47 1.76 19.53
N THR A 227 19.52 1.79 20.36
CA THR A 227 19.73 0.82 21.44
C THR A 227 19.50 1.48 22.78
N GLY A 228 18.98 0.75 23.77
CA GLY A 228 18.87 1.20 25.15
C GLY A 228 20.16 0.96 25.95
N ALA A 229 20.15 1.36 27.23
CA ALA A 229 21.29 1.22 28.15
C ALA A 229 21.83 -0.22 28.28
N GLY A 230 21.01 -1.23 28.03
CA GLY A 230 21.43 -2.66 27.99
C GLY A 230 22.02 -3.13 26.66
N GLY A 231 22.24 -2.25 25.68
CA GLY A 231 22.80 -2.57 24.37
C GLY A 231 21.83 -3.27 23.40
N GLY A 232 20.63 -3.64 23.84
CA GLY A 232 19.58 -4.22 22.99
C GLY A 232 18.94 -3.17 22.09
N VAL A 233 18.58 -3.56 20.84
CA VAL A 233 17.83 -2.72 19.91
C VAL A 233 16.42 -2.55 20.44
N ILE A 234 15.98 -1.28 20.61
CA ILE A 234 14.66 -0.94 21.15
C ILE A 234 13.76 -0.22 20.16
N GLY A 235 14.27 0.13 18.98
CA GLY A 235 13.50 0.74 17.93
C GLY A 235 14.31 1.11 16.70
N TYR A 236 13.60 1.46 15.63
CA TYR A 236 14.18 1.91 14.37
C TYR A 236 13.28 2.95 13.70
N TRP A 237 13.86 3.66 12.73
CA TRP A 237 13.14 4.48 11.75
C TRP A 237 13.87 4.47 10.41
N ARG A 238 13.11 4.71 9.35
CA ARG A 238 13.62 4.80 7.97
C ARG A 238 13.42 6.21 7.43
N VAL A 239 14.46 6.72 6.78
CA VAL A 239 14.50 8.08 6.22
C VAL A 239 14.71 7.94 4.72
N ALA A 240 13.67 8.23 3.92
CA ALA A 240 13.75 8.18 2.47
C ALA A 240 14.74 9.24 1.94
N ARG A 241 15.49 8.87 0.91
CA ARG A 241 16.42 9.76 0.21
C ARG A 241 15.71 10.65 -0.80
N GLU A 242 14.72 10.10 -1.46
CA GLU A 242 13.85 10.78 -2.42
C GLU A 242 12.39 10.76 -1.96
N GLY A 243 11.56 11.62 -2.56
CA GLY A 243 10.13 11.71 -2.31
C GLY A 243 9.59 13.10 -2.60
N PHE A 244 8.29 13.27 -2.50
CA PHE A 244 7.63 14.53 -2.81
C PHE A 244 7.86 15.58 -1.71
N GLY A 245 8.11 16.83 -2.12
CA GLY A 245 8.30 17.97 -1.22
C GLY A 245 9.73 18.16 -0.73
N GLU A 246 9.93 19.17 0.13
CA GLU A 246 11.25 19.64 0.54
C GLU A 246 11.74 19.08 1.88
N GLY A 247 10.84 18.49 2.68
CA GLY A 247 11.15 17.98 4.01
C GLY A 247 12.07 16.76 4.03
N LEU A 248 12.67 16.47 5.19
CA LEU A 248 13.29 15.17 5.46
C LEU A 248 12.17 14.16 5.71
N ILE A 249 12.04 13.16 4.85
CA ILE A 249 10.91 12.23 4.88
C ILE A 249 11.24 11.02 5.76
N VAL A 250 10.51 10.86 6.87
CA VAL A 250 10.51 9.63 7.67
C VAL A 250 9.37 8.75 7.15
N SER A 251 9.74 7.75 6.38
CA SER A 251 8.79 6.85 5.70
C SER A 251 8.27 5.72 6.58
N GLU A 252 8.98 5.40 7.67
CA GLU A 252 8.63 4.32 8.57
C GLU A 252 9.28 4.50 9.94
N ALA A 253 8.62 4.06 11.00
CA ALA A 253 9.18 3.98 12.34
C ALA A 253 8.53 2.84 13.13
N SER A 254 9.32 2.12 13.92
CA SER A 254 8.82 1.20 14.92
C SER A 254 8.19 1.93 16.10
N ARG A 255 7.58 1.18 17.00
CA ARG A 255 7.20 1.72 18.30
C ARG A 255 8.44 2.10 19.11
N LEU A 256 8.50 3.35 19.53
CA LEU A 256 9.60 3.88 20.35
C LEU A 256 9.09 4.25 21.75
N PRO A 257 9.82 3.92 22.83
CA PRO A 257 9.61 4.54 24.13
C PRO A 257 9.69 6.06 24.02
N HIS A 258 8.96 6.81 24.85
CA HIS A 258 8.82 8.26 24.71
C HIS A 258 10.18 9.00 24.64
N ARG A 259 11.12 8.70 25.53
CA ARG A 259 12.47 9.32 25.49
C ARG A 259 13.26 8.94 24.25
N ALA A 260 13.15 7.69 23.79
CA ALA A 260 13.78 7.25 22.54
C ALA A 260 13.17 7.96 21.33
N ALA A 261 11.86 8.21 21.31
CA ALA A 261 11.21 9.00 20.26
C ALA A 261 11.70 10.46 20.24
N GLN A 262 11.93 11.06 21.41
CA GLN A 262 12.54 12.39 21.52
C GLN A 262 13.97 12.41 20.98
N ALA A 263 14.81 11.45 21.37
CA ALA A 263 16.18 11.31 20.86
C ALA A 263 16.18 11.06 19.33
N ALA A 264 15.24 10.27 18.81
CA ALA A 264 15.07 10.05 17.37
C ALA A 264 14.73 11.35 16.63
N LEU A 265 13.81 12.19 17.15
CA LEU A 265 13.48 13.48 16.53
C LEU A 265 14.65 14.46 16.55
N ARG A 266 15.47 14.47 17.61
CA ARG A 266 16.70 15.28 17.66
C ARG A 266 17.74 14.77 16.65
N HIS A 267 17.91 13.47 16.53
CA HIS A 267 18.76 12.88 15.48
C HIS A 267 18.27 13.26 14.08
N LEU A 268 16.96 13.18 13.83
CA LEU A 268 16.35 13.59 12.57
C LEU A 268 16.52 15.11 12.30
N LYS A 269 16.49 15.97 13.34
CA LYS A 269 16.84 17.39 13.23
C LYS A 269 18.26 17.57 12.69
N GLY A 270 19.23 16.85 13.26
CA GLY A 270 20.62 16.87 12.79
C GLY A 270 20.77 16.39 11.35
N LEU A 271 20.09 15.30 10.97
CA LEU A 271 20.06 14.80 9.59
C LEU A 271 19.43 15.82 8.63
N ALA A 272 18.30 16.44 9.00
CA ALA A 272 17.66 17.45 8.19
C ALA A 272 18.59 18.65 7.95
N GLN A 273 19.26 19.15 8.99
CA GLN A 273 20.24 20.24 8.88
C GLN A 273 21.41 19.84 7.96
N ALA A 274 21.97 18.65 8.15
CA ALA A 274 23.07 18.14 7.32
C ALA A 274 22.70 17.98 5.83
N ARG A 275 21.43 17.72 5.54
CA ARG A 275 20.89 17.57 4.16
C ARG A 275 20.23 18.85 3.61
N GLY A 276 20.29 19.96 4.33
CA GLY A 276 19.66 21.21 3.93
C GLY A 276 18.13 21.13 3.81
N LYS A 277 17.49 20.26 4.61
CA LYS A 277 16.03 20.09 4.60
C LYS A 277 15.38 21.07 5.58
N PRO A 278 14.32 21.80 5.19
CA PRO A 278 13.75 22.85 6.03
C PRO A 278 12.92 22.36 7.22
N TYR A 279 12.35 21.15 7.13
CA TYR A 279 11.51 20.54 8.16
C TYR A 279 11.60 19.00 8.07
N ILE A 280 11.05 18.31 9.08
CA ILE A 280 10.86 16.85 9.05
C ILE A 280 9.40 16.57 8.66
N ARG A 281 9.20 15.70 7.68
CA ARG A 281 7.90 15.16 7.30
C ARG A 281 7.78 13.70 7.74
N LEU A 282 6.76 13.40 8.52
CA LEU A 282 6.47 12.07 9.02
C LEU A 282 5.33 11.46 8.19
N ASN A 283 5.66 10.49 7.35
CA ASN A 283 4.69 9.68 6.59
C ASN A 283 4.43 8.38 7.38
N LEU A 284 3.83 8.50 8.55
CA LEU A 284 3.64 7.42 9.51
C LEU A 284 2.17 7.19 9.81
N ALA A 285 1.83 5.95 10.24
CA ALA A 285 0.49 5.66 10.73
C ALA A 285 0.06 6.63 11.82
N ALA A 286 -1.17 7.10 11.75
CA ALA A 286 -1.75 8.00 12.74
C ALA A 286 -1.64 7.40 14.16
N GLY A 287 -1.21 8.21 15.13
CA GLY A 287 -1.05 7.78 16.51
C GLY A 287 0.18 6.90 16.78
N SER A 288 1.11 6.71 15.83
CA SER A 288 2.41 6.09 16.11
C SER A 288 3.19 6.90 17.16
N SER A 289 4.08 6.25 17.91
CA SER A 289 4.80 6.89 19.02
C SER A 289 5.62 8.12 18.58
N LEU A 290 6.28 8.01 17.43
CA LEU A 290 7.08 9.11 16.87
C LEU A 290 6.18 10.26 16.41
N ALA A 291 5.05 9.97 15.73
CA ALA A 291 4.09 10.99 15.31
C ALA A 291 3.48 11.72 16.51
N ARG A 292 3.06 11.01 17.58
CA ARG A 292 2.56 11.65 18.81
C ARG A 292 3.58 12.55 19.47
N THR A 293 4.84 12.12 19.52
CA THR A 293 5.91 12.97 20.09
C THR A 293 6.13 14.23 19.25
N ALA A 294 6.12 14.08 17.91
CA ALA A 294 6.21 15.22 17.00
C ALA A 294 5.02 16.19 17.17
N GLN A 295 3.79 15.66 17.28
CA GLN A 295 2.59 16.50 17.54
C GLN A 295 2.69 17.25 18.87
N ALA A 296 3.21 16.61 19.92
CA ALA A 296 3.45 17.28 21.20
C ALA A 296 4.48 18.43 21.09
N TRP A 297 5.34 18.39 20.09
CA TRP A 297 6.32 19.44 19.78
C TRP A 297 5.85 20.40 18.67
N GLY A 298 4.56 20.35 18.30
CA GLY A 298 3.95 21.28 17.38
C GLY A 298 3.97 20.86 15.91
N ALA A 299 4.12 19.56 15.63
CA ALA A 299 3.90 19.07 14.27
C ALA A 299 2.44 19.29 13.86
N TYR A 300 2.25 19.68 12.61
CA TYR A 300 0.95 19.98 12.01
C TYR A 300 0.69 19.12 10.80
N ASP A 301 -0.59 18.85 10.55
CA ASP A 301 -1.06 18.14 9.36
C ASP A 301 -1.06 19.12 8.18
N ASP A 302 -0.38 18.75 7.11
CA ASP A 302 -0.29 19.51 5.85
C ASP A 302 -1.01 18.80 4.70
N GLY A 303 -1.99 17.99 5.04
CA GLY A 303 -2.71 17.16 4.10
C GLY A 303 -2.03 15.81 3.88
N GLY A 304 -2.45 15.11 2.86
CA GLY A 304 -1.92 13.77 2.55
C GLY A 304 -2.46 13.28 1.23
N TYR A 305 -2.02 12.09 0.85
CA TYR A 305 -2.55 11.40 -0.30
C TYR A 305 -3.15 10.05 0.12
N GLU A 306 -3.94 9.44 -0.75
CA GLU A 306 -4.59 8.17 -0.48
C GLU A 306 -4.28 7.15 -1.58
N TRP A 307 -4.13 5.90 -1.18
CA TRP A 307 -4.15 4.77 -2.10
C TRP A 307 -5.48 4.70 -2.84
N GLN A 308 -5.43 4.57 -4.15
CA GLN A 308 -6.58 4.23 -4.96
C GLN A 308 -6.68 2.71 -5.05
N ILE A 309 -7.80 2.14 -4.61
CA ILE A 309 -7.97 0.70 -4.45
C ILE A 309 -9.21 0.22 -5.21
N ARG A 310 -9.10 -0.97 -5.79
CA ARG A 310 -10.20 -1.69 -6.44
C ARG A 310 -10.27 -3.11 -5.91
N VAL A 311 -11.48 -3.62 -5.69
CA VAL A 311 -11.71 -5.06 -5.43
C VAL A 311 -11.58 -5.83 -6.74
N VAL A 312 -10.82 -6.92 -6.72
CA VAL A 312 -10.62 -7.80 -7.88
C VAL A 312 -11.78 -8.80 -8.00
N ASP A 313 -12.16 -9.43 -6.86
CA ASP A 313 -13.19 -10.44 -6.78
C ASP A 313 -13.93 -10.27 -5.43
N VAL A 314 -15.20 -9.86 -5.48
CA VAL A 314 -15.98 -9.55 -4.28
C VAL A 314 -16.30 -10.81 -3.46
N PRO A 315 -16.79 -11.92 -4.03
CA PRO A 315 -16.99 -13.16 -3.29
C PRO A 315 -15.74 -13.66 -2.61
N ARG A 316 -14.60 -13.68 -3.30
CA ARG A 316 -13.31 -14.12 -2.74
C ARG A 316 -12.87 -13.23 -1.60
N LEU A 317 -12.90 -11.90 -1.79
CA LEU A 317 -12.54 -10.95 -0.74
C LEU A 317 -13.37 -11.17 0.51
N LEU A 318 -14.69 -11.20 0.40
CA LEU A 318 -15.58 -11.35 1.55
C LEU A 318 -15.43 -12.72 2.22
N THR A 319 -15.20 -13.77 1.44
CA THR A 319 -14.89 -15.12 1.99
C THR A 319 -13.58 -15.13 2.75
N ARG A 320 -12.53 -14.47 2.25
CA ARG A 320 -11.25 -14.34 2.98
C ARG A 320 -11.38 -13.52 4.26
N LEU A 321 -12.30 -12.57 4.29
CA LEU A 321 -12.59 -11.75 5.47
C LEU A 321 -13.46 -12.48 6.51
N ALA A 322 -14.02 -13.67 6.20
CA ALA A 322 -14.94 -14.40 7.09
C ALA A 322 -14.43 -14.46 8.55
N PRO A 323 -13.17 -14.81 8.85
CA PRO A 323 -12.71 -14.87 10.25
C PRO A 323 -12.85 -13.52 11.00
N ALA A 324 -12.63 -12.40 10.32
CA ALA A 324 -12.77 -11.07 10.92
C ALA A 324 -14.24 -10.67 11.07
N LEU A 325 -15.09 -11.00 10.10
CA LEU A 325 -16.52 -10.71 10.14
C LEU A 325 -17.22 -11.52 11.23
N GLU A 326 -16.90 -12.80 11.34
CA GLU A 326 -17.44 -13.71 12.34
C GLU A 326 -17.04 -13.30 13.76
N GLN A 327 -15.78 -12.91 13.98
CA GLN A 327 -15.34 -12.40 15.27
C GLN A 327 -16.11 -11.13 15.66
N ARG A 328 -16.30 -10.20 14.73
CA ARG A 328 -17.06 -8.96 14.97
C ARG A 328 -18.53 -9.24 15.27
N LEU A 329 -19.13 -10.21 14.58
CA LEU A 329 -20.51 -10.64 14.85
C LEU A 329 -20.63 -11.25 16.26
N ALA A 330 -19.71 -12.14 16.65
CA ALA A 330 -19.71 -12.79 17.95
C ALA A 330 -19.65 -11.80 19.12
N ASP A 331 -18.93 -10.68 18.92
CA ASP A 331 -18.77 -9.60 19.91
C ASP A 331 -19.84 -8.49 19.79
N SER A 332 -20.98 -8.78 19.15
CA SER A 332 -22.02 -7.78 18.84
C SER A 332 -23.44 -8.25 19.18
N PRO A 333 -24.43 -7.35 19.12
CA PRO A 333 -25.85 -7.73 19.21
C PRO A 333 -26.33 -8.70 18.13
N PHE A 334 -25.54 -8.93 17.09
CA PHE A 334 -25.81 -9.89 16.01
C PHE A 334 -25.14 -11.24 16.22
N ALA A 335 -24.70 -11.56 17.43
CA ALA A 335 -24.13 -12.87 17.73
C ALA A 335 -25.13 -13.99 17.37
N GLY A 336 -24.66 -15.01 16.64
CA GLY A 336 -25.50 -16.11 16.17
C GLY A 336 -26.42 -15.75 14.98
N LEU A 337 -26.15 -14.66 14.25
CA LEU A 337 -26.91 -14.27 13.06
C LEU A 337 -27.11 -15.45 12.11
N SER A 338 -28.36 -15.68 11.70
CA SER A 338 -28.74 -16.70 10.71
C SER A 338 -29.70 -16.07 9.69
N GLU A 339 -29.11 -15.37 8.71
CA GLU A 339 -29.85 -14.73 7.62
C GLU A 339 -28.97 -14.52 6.38
N THR A 340 -29.61 -14.22 5.26
CA THR A 340 -28.92 -13.81 4.03
C THR A 340 -28.97 -12.30 3.88
N VAL A 341 -27.77 -11.68 3.86
CA VAL A 341 -27.61 -10.25 3.69
C VAL A 341 -27.31 -9.95 2.22
N LEU A 342 -28.13 -9.13 1.58
CA LEU A 342 -27.90 -8.69 0.20
C LEU A 342 -27.09 -7.39 0.18
N LEU A 343 -25.91 -7.46 -0.45
CA LEU A 343 -25.04 -6.33 -0.78
C LEU A 343 -25.17 -6.01 -2.26
N SER A 344 -25.84 -4.92 -2.62
CA SER A 344 -25.99 -4.49 -4.01
C SER A 344 -24.93 -3.45 -4.38
N LEU A 345 -24.18 -3.73 -5.44
CA LEU A 345 -23.24 -2.80 -6.08
C LEU A 345 -23.86 -2.19 -7.36
N TYR A 346 -25.19 -2.11 -7.44
CA TYR A 346 -25.98 -1.58 -8.55
C TYR A 346 -25.93 -2.37 -9.86
N ARG A 347 -24.76 -2.82 -10.30
CA ARG A 347 -24.60 -3.66 -11.50
C ARG A 347 -24.72 -5.14 -11.20
N GLU A 348 -24.40 -5.50 -10.00
CA GLU A 348 -24.36 -6.86 -9.47
C GLU A 348 -24.65 -6.82 -7.96
N ALA A 349 -25.25 -7.85 -7.43
CA ALA A 349 -25.46 -8.00 -6.01
C ALA A 349 -24.92 -9.34 -5.51
N PHE A 350 -24.57 -9.36 -4.24
CA PHE A 350 -23.98 -10.52 -3.57
C PHE A 350 -24.80 -10.90 -2.36
N ALA A 351 -25.11 -12.19 -2.24
CA ALA A 351 -25.76 -12.78 -1.09
C ALA A 351 -24.71 -13.29 -0.12
N LEU A 352 -24.61 -12.68 1.06
CA LEU A 352 -23.78 -13.12 2.18
C LEU A 352 -24.66 -13.97 3.08
N ARG A 353 -24.42 -15.28 3.13
CA ARG A 353 -25.19 -16.22 3.96
C ARG A 353 -24.53 -16.42 5.29
N PHE A 354 -25.22 -16.09 6.36
CA PHE A 354 -24.79 -16.35 7.74
C PHE A 354 -25.62 -17.47 8.36
N GLU A 355 -24.94 -18.39 9.04
CA GLU A 355 -25.54 -19.50 9.82
C GLU A 355 -24.89 -19.54 11.19
N ASN A 356 -25.64 -19.26 12.24
CA ASN A 356 -25.15 -19.17 13.62
C ASN A 356 -23.92 -18.27 13.80
N GLY A 357 -23.88 -17.13 13.09
CA GLY A 357 -22.78 -16.17 13.13
C GLY A 357 -21.59 -16.51 12.22
N THR A 358 -21.62 -17.63 11.51
CA THR A 358 -20.61 -18.05 10.54
C THR A 358 -21.02 -17.67 9.13
N LEU A 359 -20.09 -17.13 8.35
CA LEU A 359 -20.30 -16.82 6.94
C LEU A 359 -20.18 -18.10 6.11
N SER A 360 -21.31 -18.75 5.83
CA SER A 360 -21.36 -20.04 5.11
C SER A 360 -21.20 -19.92 3.61
N GLY A 361 -21.36 -18.72 3.04
CA GLY A 361 -21.16 -18.48 1.60
C GLY A 361 -21.35 -17.04 1.17
N VAL A 362 -20.67 -16.70 0.08
CA VAL A 362 -20.86 -15.43 -0.65
C VAL A 362 -21.04 -15.75 -2.12
N GLU A 363 -22.18 -15.39 -2.68
CA GLU A 363 -22.54 -15.71 -4.07
C GLU A 363 -23.03 -14.49 -4.81
N SER A 364 -22.64 -14.36 -6.08
CA SER A 364 -23.28 -13.40 -6.99
C SER A 364 -24.71 -13.84 -7.29
N VAL A 365 -25.66 -12.92 -7.13
CA VAL A 365 -27.06 -13.14 -7.47
C VAL A 365 -27.50 -12.34 -8.71
N GLY A 366 -26.51 -11.76 -9.43
CA GLY A 366 -26.76 -10.93 -10.59
C GLY A 366 -27.32 -9.55 -10.23
N PHE A 367 -27.95 -8.91 -11.19
CA PHE A 367 -28.58 -7.60 -10.96
C PHE A 367 -29.87 -7.74 -10.15
N THR A 368 -29.98 -7.00 -9.06
CA THR A 368 -31.23 -6.78 -8.33
C THR A 368 -31.24 -5.40 -7.69
N LEU A 369 -32.43 -4.81 -7.61
CA LEU A 369 -32.66 -3.58 -6.83
C LEU A 369 -33.12 -3.90 -5.40
N ASP A 370 -33.36 -5.16 -5.10
CA ASP A 370 -33.64 -5.62 -3.74
C ASP A 370 -32.38 -5.57 -2.90
N GLY A 371 -32.55 -5.49 -1.61
CA GLY A 371 -31.44 -5.43 -0.66
C GLY A 371 -31.41 -4.13 0.11
N ALA A 372 -31.08 -4.28 1.39
CA ALA A 372 -31.04 -3.17 2.34
C ALA A 372 -29.72 -2.40 2.31
N ILE A 373 -28.67 -2.97 1.68
CA ILE A 373 -27.34 -2.36 1.55
C ILE A 373 -27.04 -2.15 0.07
N LYS A 374 -26.86 -0.89 -0.32
CA LYS A 374 -26.54 -0.49 -1.70
C LYS A 374 -25.43 0.54 -1.70
N LEU A 375 -24.40 0.35 -2.53
CA LEU A 375 -23.34 1.32 -2.71
C LEU A 375 -22.70 1.19 -4.10
N PRO A 376 -22.18 2.29 -4.67
CA PRO A 376 -21.33 2.23 -5.84
C PRO A 376 -20.13 1.30 -5.64
N PRO A 377 -19.77 0.46 -6.62
CA PRO A 377 -18.71 -0.53 -6.46
C PRO A 377 -17.36 0.09 -6.09
N THR A 378 -17.09 1.31 -6.52
CA THR A 378 -15.84 2.03 -6.20
C THR A 378 -15.74 2.45 -4.73
N LEU A 379 -16.84 2.45 -3.98
CA LEU A 379 -16.84 2.77 -2.55
C LEU A 379 -16.63 1.55 -1.66
N LEU A 380 -16.77 0.34 -2.22
CA LEU A 380 -16.62 -0.90 -1.46
C LEU A 380 -15.25 -1.02 -0.78
N PRO A 381 -14.10 -0.71 -1.45
CA PRO A 381 -12.81 -0.73 -0.79
C PRO A 381 -12.74 0.18 0.45
N ALA A 382 -13.21 1.43 0.34
CA ALA A 382 -13.16 2.39 1.44
C ALA A 382 -13.99 1.93 2.66
N LEU A 383 -15.13 1.28 2.43
CA LEU A 383 -15.97 0.69 3.46
C LEU A 383 -15.31 -0.54 4.09
N VAL A 384 -14.96 -1.53 3.27
CA VAL A 384 -14.44 -2.82 3.74
C VAL A 384 -13.11 -2.67 4.49
N LEU A 385 -12.25 -1.75 4.03
CA LEU A 385 -10.95 -1.47 4.65
C LEU A 385 -11.04 -0.48 5.83
N GLY A 386 -12.27 -0.10 6.24
CA GLY A 386 -12.53 0.74 7.41
C GLY A 386 -12.01 2.17 7.31
N HIS A 387 -11.75 2.66 6.09
CA HIS A 387 -11.28 4.03 5.85
C HIS A 387 -12.41 5.06 5.93
N ARG A 388 -13.58 4.69 5.43
CA ARG A 388 -14.81 5.50 5.51
C ARG A 388 -15.95 4.64 6.00
N ASP A 389 -16.52 5.01 7.12
CA ASP A 389 -17.66 4.32 7.69
C ASP A 389 -18.98 4.65 6.92
N ARG A 390 -20.03 3.93 7.26
CA ARG A 390 -21.36 4.12 6.71
C ARG A 390 -21.86 5.56 6.80
N HIS A 391 -21.55 6.27 7.90
CA HIS A 391 -22.06 7.63 8.12
C HIS A 391 -21.36 8.63 7.20
N VAL A 392 -20.04 8.52 7.04
CA VAL A 392 -19.25 9.33 6.11
C VAL A 392 -19.67 9.05 4.67
N LEU A 393 -19.80 7.77 4.29
CA LEU A 393 -20.22 7.41 2.92
C LEU A 393 -21.62 7.93 2.61
N ARG A 394 -22.56 7.79 3.54
CA ARG A 394 -23.93 8.29 3.35
C ARG A 394 -24.00 9.81 3.26
N ALA A 395 -23.19 10.53 4.02
CA ALA A 395 -23.15 11.99 3.97
C ALA A 395 -22.55 12.53 2.68
N THR A 396 -21.66 11.74 2.03
CA THR A 396 -20.91 12.16 0.85
C THR A 396 -21.53 11.68 -0.45
N TYR A 397 -22.15 10.48 -0.43
CA TYR A 397 -22.66 9.82 -1.64
C TYR A 397 -24.17 9.53 -1.50
N PRO A 398 -25.04 10.23 -2.25
CA PRO A 398 -26.49 10.00 -2.23
C PRO A 398 -26.90 8.58 -2.62
N ASP A 399 -26.08 7.92 -3.45
CA ASP A 399 -26.32 6.54 -3.91
C ASP A 399 -25.95 5.48 -2.86
N PHE A 400 -25.40 5.88 -1.72
CA PHE A 400 -25.15 4.95 -0.62
C PHE A 400 -26.41 4.78 0.24
N ALA A 401 -26.88 3.55 0.40
CA ALA A 401 -28.03 3.21 1.24
C ALA A 401 -27.74 2.01 2.14
N ALA A 402 -27.94 2.19 3.44
CA ALA A 402 -27.97 1.12 4.43
C ALA A 402 -28.80 1.61 5.63
N TRP A 403 -29.99 1.06 5.82
CA TRP A 403 -30.98 1.58 6.74
C TRP A 403 -31.38 0.56 7.80
N GLY A 404 -31.82 1.05 8.97
CA GLY A 404 -32.37 0.22 10.03
C GLY A 404 -31.37 -0.84 10.50
N GLN A 405 -31.83 -2.06 10.70
CA GLN A 405 -31.02 -3.18 11.16
C GLN A 405 -29.84 -3.48 10.23
N ALA A 406 -30.04 -3.43 8.90
CA ALA A 406 -28.96 -3.65 7.93
C ALA A 406 -27.85 -2.59 8.04
N GLY A 407 -28.18 -1.35 8.38
CA GLY A 407 -27.18 -0.32 8.63
C GLY A 407 -26.35 -0.60 9.88
N TYR A 408 -26.96 -1.03 10.97
CA TYR A 408 -26.24 -1.43 12.19
C TYR A 408 -25.39 -2.68 11.99
N LEU A 409 -25.91 -3.65 11.22
CA LEU A 409 -25.13 -4.83 10.86
C LEU A 409 -23.89 -4.45 10.03
N LEU A 410 -24.05 -3.51 9.09
CA LEU A 410 -22.93 -3.01 8.29
C LEU A 410 -21.86 -2.34 9.16
N ASP A 411 -22.25 -1.58 10.19
CA ASP A 411 -21.32 -0.94 11.14
C ASP A 411 -20.55 -2.00 11.96
N VAL A 412 -21.16 -3.13 12.26
CA VAL A 412 -20.50 -4.26 12.93
C VAL A 412 -19.55 -4.98 11.99
N LEU A 413 -19.97 -5.28 10.77
CA LEU A 413 -19.14 -5.99 9.80
C LEU A 413 -17.94 -5.17 9.34
N PHE A 414 -18.14 -3.86 9.11
CA PHE A 414 -17.12 -2.96 8.56
C PHE A 414 -16.99 -1.68 9.40
N PRO A 415 -16.48 -1.78 10.63
CA PRO A 415 -16.23 -0.62 11.49
C PRO A 415 -15.07 0.23 10.96
N PRO A 416 -14.93 1.49 11.43
CA PRO A 416 -13.70 2.24 11.22
C PRO A 416 -12.47 1.46 11.71
N MET A 417 -11.41 1.49 10.92
CA MET A 417 -10.19 0.71 11.19
C MET A 417 -8.96 1.61 11.18
N ARG A 418 -7.99 1.26 12.03
CA ARG A 418 -6.64 1.83 11.96
C ARG A 418 -5.87 1.11 10.88
N SER A 419 -5.91 1.65 9.67
CA SER A 419 -5.35 1.04 8.48
C SER A 419 -4.19 1.87 7.94
N PHE A 420 -3.04 1.22 7.73
CA PHE A 420 -1.88 1.86 7.11
C PHE A 420 -0.98 0.84 6.42
N LEU A 421 -0.52 1.16 5.22
CA LEU A 421 0.35 0.29 4.42
C LEU A 421 1.75 0.90 4.34
N TYR A 422 2.73 0.27 4.98
CA TYR A 422 4.14 0.58 4.74
C TYR A 422 4.64 -0.15 3.50
N THR A 423 5.41 0.52 2.66
CA THR A 423 5.92 -0.02 1.40
C THR A 423 6.85 -1.23 1.61
N ILE A 424 6.85 -2.13 0.63
CA ILE A 424 7.67 -3.35 0.63
C ILE A 424 8.84 -3.30 -0.37
N TYR A 425 9.04 -2.15 -1.03
CA TYR A 425 10.09 -1.94 -2.04
C TYR A 425 10.70 -0.55 -1.91
#